data_b016d4ac1a33fa4531888cc1af7937ae
#
_entry.id   b016d4ac1a33fa4531888cc1af7937ae
#
_cell.length_a   1.000
_cell.length_b   1.000
_cell.length_c   1.000
_cell.angle_alpha   90.00
_cell.angle_beta   90.00
_cell.angle_gamma   90.00
#
_symmetry.space_group_name_H-M   'P 1'
#
loop_
_entity.id
_entity.type
_entity.pdbx_description
1 polymer ?
#
loop_
_entity_poly.entity_id
_entity_poly.type
_entity_poly.pdbx_seq_one_letter_code
_entity_poly.pdbx_strand_id
1 'polypeptide(L)'
;MVTLEFDIEDHPNPLDIDVLEAQIRREASAATGLGDEVDLAIFVRDAGTVVAGISGWTWGDCCELQNLWVEPSLRGQGLATQLIAAAEAEAAARGCSQTVHFTYAFQARALYEQNGYELVGRVEDFPSGTDVLWYRKRLQPAACRPE
;
A
#
# COMPACT_ATOMS: atom_id res chain seq x y z
N MET A 1 -37.77 -16.95 8.25
CA MET A 1 -36.45 -16.95 8.90
C MET A 1 -35.41 -17.18 7.81
N VAL A 2 -34.44 -16.33 7.69
CA VAL A 2 -33.34 -16.53 6.73
C VAL A 2 -32.41 -17.58 7.35
N THR A 3 -32.16 -18.66 6.61
CA THR A 3 -31.14 -19.63 6.99
C THR A 3 -29.82 -19.13 6.46
N LEU A 4 -28.87 -18.84 7.34
CA LEU A 4 -27.52 -18.42 6.97
C LEU A 4 -26.64 -19.66 6.89
N GLU A 5 -25.93 -19.78 5.78
CA GLU A 5 -24.94 -20.82 5.55
C GLU A 5 -23.54 -20.20 5.64
N PHE A 6 -22.58 -20.96 6.13
CA PHE A 6 -21.18 -20.55 6.25
C PHE A 6 -20.34 -21.44 5.37
N ASP A 7 -19.90 -20.87 4.24
CA ASP A 7 -19.00 -21.55 3.30
C ASP A 7 -17.54 -21.18 3.62
N ILE A 8 -16.72 -22.21 3.79
CA ILE A 8 -15.28 -22.03 4.03
C ILE A 8 -14.56 -22.33 2.72
N GLU A 9 -13.93 -21.32 2.15
CA GLU A 9 -13.27 -21.40 0.85
C GLU A 9 -11.79 -21.06 0.99
N ASP A 10 -10.91 -21.95 0.51
CA ASP A 10 -9.46 -21.73 0.44
C ASP A 10 -9.03 -21.10 -0.90
N HIS A 11 -9.89 -21.16 -1.90
CA HIS A 11 -9.74 -20.55 -3.22
C HIS A 11 -11.00 -19.75 -3.60
N PRO A 12 -11.30 -18.65 -2.90
CA PRO A 12 -12.53 -17.90 -3.13
C PRO A 12 -12.57 -17.29 -4.54
N ASN A 13 -13.76 -17.14 -5.06
CA ASN A 13 -13.96 -16.38 -6.28
C ASN A 13 -13.56 -14.90 -6.04
N PRO A 14 -12.66 -14.33 -6.85
CA PRO A 14 -12.27 -12.92 -6.71
C PRO A 14 -13.44 -11.94 -6.69
N LEU A 15 -14.51 -12.24 -7.44
CA LEU A 15 -15.71 -11.40 -7.46
C LEU A 15 -16.43 -11.34 -6.11
N ASP A 16 -16.37 -12.40 -5.30
CA ASP A 16 -16.96 -12.39 -3.96
C ASP A 16 -16.10 -11.57 -2.99
N ILE A 17 -14.78 -11.59 -3.15
CA ILE A 17 -13.89 -10.69 -2.44
C ILE A 17 -14.17 -9.24 -2.81
N ASP A 18 -14.31 -8.93 -4.10
CA ASP A 18 -14.67 -7.58 -4.59
C ASP A 18 -15.97 -7.07 -3.96
N VAL A 19 -16.96 -7.95 -3.73
CA VAL A 19 -18.21 -7.59 -3.04
C VAL A 19 -17.94 -7.13 -1.61
N LEU A 20 -17.10 -7.88 -0.86
CA LEU A 20 -16.75 -7.51 0.53
C LEU A 20 -16.01 -6.17 0.57
N GLU A 21 -15.03 -5.99 -0.30
CA GLU A 21 -14.24 -4.76 -0.38
C GLU A 21 -15.11 -3.55 -0.74
N ALA A 22 -16.01 -3.71 -1.71
CA ALA A 22 -16.92 -2.65 -2.13
C ALA A 22 -17.89 -2.23 -1.01
N GLN A 23 -18.40 -3.19 -0.21
CA GLN A 23 -19.28 -2.88 0.92
C GLN A 23 -18.52 -2.15 2.04
N ILE A 24 -17.32 -2.63 2.39
CA ILE A 24 -16.46 -2.00 3.41
C ILE A 24 -16.12 -0.56 2.99
N ARG A 25 -15.75 -0.37 1.73
CA ARG A 25 -15.43 0.96 1.15
C ARG A 25 -16.64 1.90 1.19
N ARG A 26 -17.83 1.39 0.89
CA ARG A 26 -19.09 2.16 0.97
C ARG A 26 -19.40 2.59 2.41
N GLU A 27 -19.28 1.69 3.36
CA GLU A 27 -19.51 1.98 4.78
C GLU A 27 -18.49 2.96 5.33
N ALA A 28 -17.21 2.80 4.97
CA ALA A 28 -16.15 3.73 5.37
C ALA A 28 -16.39 5.13 4.80
N SER A 29 -16.80 5.24 3.54
CA SER A 29 -17.16 6.51 2.91
C SER A 29 -18.36 7.17 3.60
N ALA A 30 -19.39 6.41 3.93
CA ALA A 30 -20.57 6.92 4.65
C ALA A 30 -20.22 7.39 6.06
N ALA A 31 -19.37 6.66 6.78
CA ALA A 31 -18.98 6.97 8.15
C ALA A 31 -18.06 8.19 8.23
N THR A 32 -17.22 8.43 7.26
CA THR A 32 -16.20 9.48 7.26
C THR A 32 -16.55 10.70 6.41
N GLY A 33 -17.46 10.56 5.46
CA GLY A 33 -17.72 11.55 4.41
C GLY A 33 -16.62 11.60 3.33
N LEU A 34 -15.67 10.67 3.34
CA LEU A 34 -14.53 10.61 2.42
C LEU A 34 -14.74 9.50 1.39
N GLY A 35 -15.12 9.86 0.18
CA GLY A 35 -15.34 8.93 -0.94
C GLY A 35 -14.27 9.05 -2.04
N ASP A 36 -13.08 9.51 -1.69
CA ASP A 36 -11.98 9.86 -2.59
C ASP A 36 -10.90 8.76 -2.70
N GLU A 37 -11.25 7.51 -2.42
CA GLU A 37 -10.30 6.39 -2.55
C GLU A 37 -9.90 6.18 -4.01
N VAL A 38 -8.61 6.23 -4.29
CA VAL A 38 -8.01 6.04 -5.62
C VAL A 38 -6.78 5.15 -5.54
N ASP A 39 -6.72 4.15 -6.40
CA ASP A 39 -5.54 3.29 -6.52
C ASP A 39 -4.30 4.09 -6.93
N LEU A 40 -3.16 3.64 -6.46
CA LEU A 40 -1.86 4.16 -6.83
C LEU A 40 -0.98 2.98 -7.24
N ALA A 41 -0.46 3.00 -8.45
CA ALA A 41 0.48 2.00 -8.92
C ALA A 41 1.51 2.63 -9.85
N ILE A 42 2.76 2.23 -9.67
CA ILE A 42 3.88 2.65 -10.51
C ILE A 42 4.62 1.39 -10.94
N PHE A 43 4.77 1.21 -12.24
CA PHE A 43 5.44 0.05 -12.81
C PHE A 43 6.68 0.46 -13.60
N VAL A 44 7.74 -0.33 -13.47
CA VAL A 44 8.89 -0.30 -14.36
C VAL A 44 8.76 -1.50 -15.31
N ARG A 45 8.87 -1.23 -16.59
CA ARG A 45 8.73 -2.25 -17.64
C ARG A 45 9.98 -2.34 -18.48
N ASP A 46 10.35 -3.58 -18.80
CA ASP A 46 11.34 -3.89 -19.82
C ASP A 46 10.62 -4.66 -20.94
N ALA A 47 10.67 -4.12 -22.16
CA ALA A 47 9.97 -4.68 -23.33
C ALA A 47 8.52 -5.11 -23.05
N GLY A 48 7.77 -4.29 -22.28
CA GLY A 48 6.39 -4.54 -21.90
C GLY A 48 6.16 -5.42 -20.69
N THR A 49 7.19 -6.09 -20.18
CA THR A 49 7.13 -6.94 -18.98
C THR A 49 7.39 -6.11 -17.72
N VAL A 50 6.58 -6.29 -16.69
CA VAL A 50 6.81 -5.64 -15.38
C VAL A 50 8.05 -6.26 -14.74
N VAL A 51 9.05 -5.44 -14.46
CA VAL A 51 10.31 -5.83 -13.81
C VAL A 51 10.51 -5.19 -12.45
N ALA A 52 9.70 -4.21 -12.10
CA ALA A 52 9.62 -3.62 -10.76
C ALA A 52 8.30 -2.85 -10.62
N GLY A 53 7.90 -2.58 -9.39
CA GLY A 53 6.73 -1.75 -9.15
C GLY A 53 6.43 -1.54 -7.68
N ILE A 54 5.59 -0.57 -7.44
CA ILE A 54 5.01 -0.25 -6.14
C ILE A 54 3.52 0.02 -6.34
N SER A 55 2.70 -0.46 -5.42
CA SER A 55 1.26 -0.22 -5.47
C SER A 55 0.67 0.01 -4.09
N GLY A 56 -0.45 0.66 -4.07
CA GLY A 56 -1.23 1.00 -2.90
C GLY A 56 -2.44 1.80 -3.28
N TRP A 57 -2.87 2.70 -2.43
CA TRP A 57 -4.03 3.56 -2.64
C TRP A 57 -3.94 4.83 -1.80
N THR A 58 -4.71 5.84 -2.17
CA THR A 58 -4.86 7.08 -1.41
C THR A 58 -6.32 7.27 -1.01
N TRP A 59 -6.55 7.74 0.20
CA TRP A 59 -7.87 8.02 0.75
C TRP A 59 -7.77 9.00 1.92
N GLY A 60 -8.59 10.05 1.91
CA GLY A 60 -8.71 10.98 3.01
C GLY A 60 -7.36 11.59 3.44
N ASP A 61 -6.56 12.07 2.52
CA ASP A 61 -5.24 12.69 2.75
C ASP A 61 -4.18 11.71 3.28
N CYS A 62 -4.41 10.40 3.13
CA CYS A 62 -3.48 9.35 3.53
C CYS A 62 -3.16 8.44 2.34
N CYS A 63 -1.96 7.91 2.34
CA CYS A 63 -1.52 6.92 1.37
C CYS A 63 -1.13 5.62 2.09
N GLU A 64 -1.61 4.49 1.62
CA GLU A 64 -1.11 3.18 2.02
C GLU A 64 -0.38 2.52 0.86
N LEU A 65 0.87 2.14 1.09
CA LEU A 65 1.66 1.36 0.16
C LEU A 65 1.61 -0.10 0.59
N GLN A 66 1.29 -1.01 -0.33
CA GLN A 66 1.06 -2.42 -0.01
C GLN A 66 2.10 -3.34 -0.61
N ASN A 67 2.49 -3.10 -1.86
CA ASN A 67 3.38 -3.98 -2.59
C ASN A 67 4.56 -3.19 -3.14
N LEU A 68 5.76 -3.71 -2.92
CA LEU A 68 6.99 -3.21 -3.54
C LEU A 68 7.83 -4.42 -3.96
N TRP A 69 8.16 -4.49 -5.23
CA TRP A 69 8.96 -5.56 -5.77
C TRP A 69 9.91 -5.08 -6.86
N VAL A 70 11.11 -5.63 -6.88
CA VAL A 70 12.11 -5.41 -7.90
C VAL A 70 12.67 -6.77 -8.33
N GLU A 71 12.73 -7.00 -9.64
CA GLU A 71 13.35 -8.19 -10.24
C GLU A 71 14.74 -8.40 -9.62
N PRO A 72 15.08 -9.62 -9.14
CA PRO A 72 16.35 -9.90 -8.48
C PRO A 72 17.59 -9.39 -9.23
N SER A 73 17.62 -9.51 -10.56
CA SER A 73 18.72 -9.04 -11.40
C SER A 73 18.88 -7.52 -11.43
N LEU A 74 17.86 -6.76 -11.03
CA LEU A 74 17.86 -5.29 -11.03
C LEU A 74 18.01 -4.70 -9.61
N ARG A 75 18.16 -5.54 -8.60
CA ARG A 75 18.35 -5.09 -7.22
C ARG A 75 19.73 -4.50 -6.99
N GLY A 76 19.85 -3.69 -5.92
CA GLY A 76 21.11 -3.04 -5.57
C GLY A 76 21.49 -1.83 -6.43
N GLN A 77 20.55 -1.34 -7.26
CA GLN A 77 20.74 -0.20 -8.16
C GLN A 77 19.91 1.03 -7.77
N GLY A 78 19.28 1.01 -6.59
CA GLY A 78 18.46 2.12 -6.07
C GLY A 78 17.05 2.19 -6.64
N LEU A 79 16.59 1.19 -7.39
CA LEU A 79 15.27 1.21 -8.05
C LEU A 79 14.12 1.22 -7.05
N ALA A 80 14.22 0.46 -5.96
CA ALA A 80 13.21 0.46 -4.89
C ALA A 80 13.08 1.84 -4.23
N THR A 81 14.20 2.50 -3.94
CA THR A 81 14.22 3.87 -3.40
C THR A 81 13.56 4.86 -4.36
N GLN A 82 13.82 4.74 -5.66
CA GLN A 82 13.19 5.57 -6.69
C GLN A 82 11.66 5.34 -6.75
N LEU A 83 11.21 4.09 -6.64
CA LEU A 83 9.79 3.75 -6.62
C LEU A 83 9.08 4.32 -5.38
N ILE A 84 9.70 4.23 -4.21
CA ILE A 84 9.18 4.85 -2.98
C ILE A 84 9.07 6.36 -3.15
N ALA A 85 10.12 7.02 -3.63
CA ALA A 85 10.14 8.47 -3.85
C ALA A 85 9.06 8.91 -4.87
N ALA A 86 8.87 8.15 -5.94
CA ALA A 86 7.84 8.42 -6.93
C ALA A 86 6.43 8.26 -6.36
N ALA A 87 6.20 7.23 -5.54
CA ALA A 87 4.91 7.01 -4.85
C ALA A 87 4.62 8.12 -3.85
N GLU A 88 5.63 8.56 -3.08
CA GLU A 88 5.49 9.67 -2.15
C GLU A 88 5.18 11.00 -2.87
N ALA A 89 5.83 11.25 -3.99
CA ALA A 89 5.57 12.44 -4.82
C ALA A 89 4.14 12.45 -5.36
N GLU A 90 3.65 11.30 -5.83
CA GLU A 90 2.26 11.17 -6.29
C GLU A 90 1.28 11.33 -5.14
N ALA A 91 1.52 10.71 -3.99
CA ALA A 91 0.70 10.88 -2.79
C ALA A 91 0.64 12.35 -2.35
N ALA A 92 1.78 13.04 -2.32
CA ALA A 92 1.83 14.47 -2.00
C ALA A 92 1.06 15.32 -3.03
N ALA A 93 1.15 14.98 -4.32
CA ALA A 93 0.39 15.65 -5.39
C ALA A 93 -1.13 15.46 -5.24
N ARG A 94 -1.57 14.34 -4.66
CA ARG A 94 -2.96 14.07 -4.30
C ARG A 94 -3.39 14.72 -2.97
N GLY A 95 -2.51 15.45 -2.29
CA GLY A 95 -2.78 16.11 -1.02
C GLY A 95 -2.53 15.25 0.21
N CYS A 96 -1.89 14.11 0.09
CA CYS A 96 -1.60 13.24 1.23
C CYS A 96 -0.56 13.86 2.16
N SER A 97 -0.82 13.78 3.46
CA SER A 97 0.06 14.28 4.53
C SER A 97 0.92 13.19 5.16
N GLN A 98 0.63 11.93 4.85
CA GLN A 98 1.38 10.78 5.34
C GLN A 98 1.26 9.59 4.42
N THR A 99 2.24 8.71 4.51
CA THR A 99 2.22 7.38 3.89
C THR A 99 2.53 6.32 4.94
N VAL A 100 1.85 5.18 4.82
CA VAL A 100 2.00 4.02 5.69
C VAL A 100 2.36 2.83 4.83
N HIS A 101 3.22 1.97 5.32
CA HIS A 101 3.57 0.71 4.67
C HIS A 101 3.78 -0.38 5.70
N PHE A 102 3.31 -1.60 5.41
CA PHE A 102 3.69 -2.74 6.19
C PHE A 102 4.68 -3.62 5.43
N THR A 103 5.60 -4.22 6.14
CA THR A 103 6.58 -5.17 5.59
C THR A 103 6.89 -6.26 6.62
N TYR A 104 7.34 -7.39 6.15
CA TYR A 104 7.86 -8.42 7.04
C TYR A 104 9.33 -8.12 7.39
N ALA A 105 9.76 -8.50 8.59
CA ALA A 105 11.12 -8.21 9.07
C ALA A 105 12.22 -8.81 8.18
N PHE A 106 11.92 -9.90 7.44
CA PHE A 106 12.85 -10.49 6.49
C PHE A 106 12.92 -9.78 5.13
N GLN A 107 12.03 -8.82 4.87
CA GLN A 107 11.98 -8.10 3.59
C GLN A 107 12.82 -6.81 3.63
N ALA A 108 12.21 -5.68 3.46
CA ALA A 108 12.88 -4.42 3.16
C ALA A 108 12.97 -3.45 4.35
N ARG A 109 13.13 -3.96 5.58
CA ARG A 109 13.17 -3.14 6.80
C ARG A 109 14.15 -1.96 6.69
N ALA A 110 15.41 -2.24 6.35
CA ALA A 110 16.43 -1.20 6.23
C ALA A 110 16.11 -0.17 5.15
N LEU A 111 15.47 -0.58 4.07
CA LEU A 111 15.06 0.31 2.98
C LEU A 111 14.10 1.39 3.47
N TYR A 112 13.07 1.03 4.26
CA TYR A 112 12.11 2.00 4.79
C TYR A 112 12.75 2.94 5.80
N GLU A 113 13.56 2.42 6.73
CA GLU A 113 14.27 3.22 7.71
C GLU A 113 15.24 4.23 7.04
N GLN A 114 15.96 3.81 6.00
CA GLN A 114 16.85 4.68 5.21
C GLN A 114 16.09 5.76 4.44
N ASN A 115 14.82 5.51 4.09
CA ASN A 115 13.97 6.48 3.37
C ASN A 115 13.13 7.34 4.33
N GLY A 116 13.43 7.36 5.61
CA GLY A 116 12.82 8.26 6.59
C GLY A 116 11.51 7.76 7.19
N TYR A 117 11.21 6.47 7.05
CA TYR A 117 10.06 5.83 7.71
C TYR A 117 10.38 5.51 9.16
N GLU A 118 9.43 5.72 10.04
CA GLU A 118 9.48 5.36 11.45
C GLU A 118 8.61 4.13 11.73
N LEU A 119 9.11 3.24 12.58
CA LEU A 119 8.35 2.08 13.03
C LEU A 119 7.23 2.53 13.97
N VAL A 120 5.98 2.23 13.63
CA VAL A 120 4.81 2.60 14.42
C VAL A 120 4.04 1.42 14.98
N GLY A 121 4.34 0.21 14.54
CA GLY A 121 3.72 -1.00 15.03
C GLY A 121 4.47 -2.26 14.63
N ARG A 122 4.27 -3.31 15.43
CA ARG A 122 4.90 -4.61 15.23
C ARG A 122 3.97 -5.71 15.71
N VAL A 123 3.87 -6.78 14.93
CA VAL A 123 3.24 -8.03 15.37
C VAL A 123 4.30 -9.12 15.28
N GLU A 124 4.58 -9.72 16.43
CA GLU A 124 5.56 -10.79 16.56
C GLU A 124 5.04 -12.11 16.00
N ASP A 125 5.95 -12.96 15.53
CA ASP A 125 5.63 -14.29 14.99
C ASP A 125 4.55 -14.28 13.88
N PHE A 126 4.65 -13.35 12.95
CA PHE A 126 3.75 -13.24 11.81
C PHE A 126 4.54 -13.07 10.49
N PRO A 127 4.79 -14.17 9.75
CA PRO A 127 4.59 -15.58 10.09
C PRO A 127 5.58 -16.07 11.16
N SER A 128 5.33 -17.28 11.68
CA SER A 128 6.16 -17.89 12.74
C SER A 128 7.66 -17.73 12.49
N GLY A 129 8.39 -17.20 13.46
CA GLY A 129 9.82 -16.94 13.39
C GLY A 129 10.23 -15.61 12.75
N THR A 130 9.28 -14.80 12.34
CA THR A 130 9.53 -13.42 11.88
C THR A 130 8.40 -12.50 12.35
N ASP A 131 8.48 -11.23 12.02
CA ASP A 131 7.49 -10.24 12.47
C ASP A 131 6.94 -9.45 11.28
N VAL A 132 5.71 -8.96 11.39
CA VAL A 132 5.22 -7.90 10.51
C VAL A 132 5.44 -6.55 11.17
N LEU A 133 5.90 -5.60 10.39
CA LEU A 133 6.28 -4.26 10.82
C LEU A 133 5.45 -3.23 10.07
N TRP A 134 4.95 -2.23 10.79
CA TRP A 134 4.25 -1.09 10.24
C TRP A 134 5.11 0.15 10.31
N TYR A 135 5.29 0.82 9.19
CA TYR A 135 6.07 2.04 9.04
C TYR A 135 5.20 3.20 8.60
N ARG A 136 5.54 4.40 9.05
CA ARG A 136 4.90 5.64 8.65
C ARG A 136 5.95 6.69 8.29
N LYS A 137 5.63 7.49 7.28
CA LYS A 137 6.36 8.71 6.96
C LYS A 137 5.37 9.87 6.76
N ARG A 138 5.64 11.00 7.40
CA ARG A 138 4.89 12.23 7.14
C ARG A 138 5.38 12.85 5.85
N LEU A 139 4.44 13.34 5.05
CA LEU A 139 4.69 14.01 3.79
C LEU A 139 4.36 15.50 3.91
N GLN A 140 5.00 16.30 3.06
CA GLN A 140 4.59 17.69 2.82
C GLN A 140 3.63 17.67 1.62
N PRO A 141 2.32 17.90 1.79
CA PRO A 141 1.40 17.96 0.65
C PRO A 141 1.86 19.02 -0.32
N ALA A 142 1.78 18.72 -1.63
CA ALA A 142 2.01 19.74 -2.63
C ALA A 142 0.96 20.85 -2.46
N ALA A 143 1.38 22.13 -2.58
CA ALA A 143 0.45 23.25 -2.63
C ALA A 143 -0.58 22.98 -3.73
N CYS A 144 -1.90 23.18 -3.42
CA CYS A 144 -2.96 23.01 -4.40
C CYS A 144 -2.54 23.68 -5.72
N ARG A 145 -2.52 22.91 -6.81
CA ARG A 145 -2.36 23.49 -8.13
C ARG A 145 -3.57 24.41 -8.33
N PRO A 146 -3.39 25.68 -8.70
CA PRO A 146 -4.52 26.49 -9.09
C PRO A 146 -5.21 25.80 -10.28
N GLU A 147 -6.56 25.70 -10.19
CA GLU A 147 -7.40 25.17 -11.28
C GLU A 147 -7.16 25.92 -12.58
#